data_a8c45974eddb4ebfdf710437a87c324b
#
_entry.id   a8c45974eddb4ebfdf710437a87c324b
#
_cell.length_a   1.000
_cell.length_b   1.000
_cell.length_c   1.000
_cell.angle_alpha   90.00
_cell.angle_beta   90.00
_cell.angle_gamma   90.00
#
_symmetry.space_group_name_H-M   'P 1'
#
loop_
_entity.id
_entity.type
_entity.pdbx_description
1 polymer ?
#
loop_
_entity_poly.entity_id
_entity_poly.type
_entity_poly.pdbx_seq_one_letter_code
_entity_poly.pdbx_strand_id
1 'polypeptide(L)'
;MTVLAPPRAPIIEDALAVAKKWCAGHTIDDRPALTHAARVAVTVGEHQLDMEVDVVAAALLHDAPEFAPVSLELDRFLTDRFSAEVRRLIRGMQSEHDAMDREEPLIPDLADSHLMLLSTADKVVALRSLLRRADLSGDVTAFFARRRPLLDLLAFFRTYQRTSIGAVPASLSLALDAVLADLAQATAAVSRP
;
A
#
# COMPACT_ATOMS: atom_id res chain seq x y z
N MET A 1 -14.43 11.27 -10.16
CA MET A 1 -14.61 9.88 -10.68
C MET A 1 -13.43 9.07 -10.16
N THR A 2 -13.62 7.82 -9.76
CA THR A 2 -12.51 6.99 -9.30
C THR A 2 -11.75 6.43 -10.50
N VAL A 3 -10.43 6.24 -10.41
CA VAL A 3 -9.58 5.66 -11.47
C VAL A 3 -10.03 4.26 -11.90
N LEU A 4 -10.85 3.59 -11.08
CA LEU A 4 -11.42 2.28 -11.37
C LEU A 4 -12.86 2.33 -11.91
N ALA A 5 -13.44 3.52 -12.15
CA ALA A 5 -14.76 3.64 -12.75
C ALA A 5 -14.68 3.44 -14.28
N PRO A 6 -15.63 2.71 -14.90
CA PRO A 6 -15.69 2.60 -16.36
C PRO A 6 -16.01 3.94 -17.06
N PRO A 7 -15.52 4.15 -18.30
CA PRO A 7 -14.59 3.28 -19.03
C PRO A 7 -13.17 3.39 -18.49
N ARG A 8 -12.45 2.26 -18.45
CA ARG A 8 -11.06 2.20 -18.01
C ARG A 8 -10.10 2.10 -19.19
N ALA A 9 -8.87 2.56 -19.01
CA ALA A 9 -7.80 2.26 -19.95
C ALA A 9 -7.56 0.74 -20.04
N PRO A 10 -7.21 0.20 -21.23
CA PRO A 10 -7.00 -1.25 -21.40
C PRO A 10 -6.01 -1.87 -20.40
N ILE A 11 -4.93 -1.17 -20.11
CA ILE A 11 -3.92 -1.63 -19.13
C ILE A 11 -4.50 -1.77 -17.73
N ILE A 12 -5.40 -0.88 -17.29
CA ILE A 12 -6.07 -0.93 -16.00
C ILE A 12 -7.08 -2.09 -15.96
N GLU A 13 -7.81 -2.34 -17.04
CA GLU A 13 -8.70 -3.52 -17.15
C GLU A 13 -7.91 -4.81 -17.05
N ASP A 14 -6.77 -4.91 -17.73
CA ASP A 14 -5.88 -6.06 -17.69
C ASP A 14 -5.28 -6.25 -16.29
N ALA A 15 -4.78 -5.19 -15.66
CA ALA A 15 -4.24 -5.26 -14.31
C ALA A 15 -5.30 -5.72 -13.31
N LEU A 16 -6.52 -5.20 -13.41
CA LEU A 16 -7.64 -5.62 -12.56
C LEU A 16 -8.02 -7.09 -12.78
N ALA A 17 -7.99 -7.58 -14.03
CA ALA A 17 -8.25 -8.98 -14.35
C ALA A 17 -7.17 -9.92 -13.74
N VAL A 18 -5.89 -9.53 -13.86
CA VAL A 18 -4.77 -10.26 -13.26
C VAL A 18 -4.85 -10.23 -11.72
N ALA A 19 -5.08 -9.07 -11.12
CA ALA A 19 -5.24 -8.94 -9.67
C ALA A 19 -6.38 -9.80 -9.15
N LYS A 20 -7.54 -9.80 -9.81
CA LYS A 20 -8.67 -10.69 -9.45
C LYS A 20 -8.28 -12.16 -9.45
N LYS A 21 -7.50 -12.59 -10.45
CA LYS A 21 -7.07 -13.97 -10.58
C LYS A 21 -6.06 -14.36 -9.49
N TRP A 22 -5.06 -13.53 -9.25
CA TRP A 22 -3.97 -13.85 -8.32
C TRP A 22 -4.39 -13.67 -6.86
N CYS A 23 -5.17 -12.64 -6.54
CA CYS A 23 -5.68 -12.43 -5.18
C CYS A 23 -6.83 -13.37 -4.80
N ALA A 24 -7.32 -14.22 -5.72
CA ALA A 24 -8.45 -15.12 -5.44
C ALA A 24 -8.11 -16.10 -4.30
N GLY A 25 -8.89 -16.05 -3.23
CA GLY A 25 -8.69 -16.90 -2.04
C GLY A 25 -7.59 -16.42 -1.08
N HIS A 26 -6.86 -15.36 -1.41
CA HIS A 26 -5.85 -14.76 -0.53
C HIS A 26 -6.40 -13.60 0.28
N THR A 27 -5.86 -13.44 1.47
CA THR A 27 -6.20 -12.34 2.38
C THR A 27 -4.94 -11.58 2.79
N ILE A 28 -5.08 -10.26 2.92
CA ILE A 28 -4.13 -9.39 3.60
C ILE A 28 -4.86 -8.86 4.82
N ASP A 29 -4.30 -9.08 6.00
CA ASP A 29 -4.90 -8.62 7.25
C ASP A 29 -6.37 -9.06 7.43
N ASP A 30 -6.67 -10.34 7.20
CA ASP A 30 -8.02 -10.94 7.31
C ASP A 30 -9.05 -10.36 6.32
N ARG A 31 -8.61 -9.71 5.25
CA ARG A 31 -9.48 -9.17 4.20
C ARG A 31 -9.06 -9.68 2.83
N PRO A 32 -10.01 -9.79 1.87
CA PRO A 32 -9.64 -10.17 0.52
C PRO A 32 -8.53 -9.27 -0.02
N ALA A 33 -7.41 -9.85 -0.46
CA ALA A 33 -6.24 -9.14 -0.95
C ALA A 33 -6.58 -8.15 -2.09
N LEU A 34 -7.50 -8.53 -2.99
CA LEU A 34 -8.00 -7.64 -4.03
C LEU A 34 -8.61 -6.35 -3.48
N THR A 35 -9.25 -6.41 -2.31
CA THR A 35 -9.84 -5.21 -1.69
C THR A 35 -8.78 -4.21 -1.26
N HIS A 36 -7.64 -4.71 -0.76
CA HIS A 36 -6.48 -3.88 -0.44
C HIS A 36 -5.92 -3.22 -1.70
N ALA A 37 -5.55 -4.00 -2.70
CA ALA A 37 -5.01 -3.51 -3.97
C ALA A 37 -5.92 -2.46 -4.66
N ALA A 38 -7.23 -2.73 -4.71
CA ALA A 38 -8.19 -1.79 -5.29
C ALA A 38 -8.26 -0.47 -4.50
N ARG A 39 -8.15 -0.52 -3.17
CA ARG A 39 -8.13 0.70 -2.33
C ARG A 39 -6.86 1.50 -2.53
N VAL A 40 -5.71 0.85 -2.65
CA VAL A 40 -4.44 1.54 -2.97
C VAL A 40 -4.57 2.27 -4.30
N ALA A 41 -5.06 1.61 -5.35
CA ALA A 41 -5.29 2.23 -6.66
C ALA A 41 -6.26 3.42 -6.60
N VAL A 42 -7.36 3.30 -5.84
CA VAL A 42 -8.32 4.40 -5.65
C VAL A 42 -7.67 5.56 -4.89
N THR A 43 -6.91 5.29 -3.82
CA THR A 43 -6.24 6.32 -3.03
C THR A 43 -5.22 7.08 -3.88
N VAL A 44 -4.44 6.39 -4.73
CA VAL A 44 -3.54 7.03 -5.70
C VAL A 44 -4.32 8.04 -6.56
N GLY A 45 -5.43 7.60 -7.18
CA GLY A 45 -6.23 8.45 -8.07
C GLY A 45 -7.00 9.59 -7.35
N GLU A 46 -7.30 9.44 -6.06
CA GLU A 46 -7.94 10.50 -5.26
C GLU A 46 -6.97 11.65 -4.94
N HIS A 47 -5.69 11.35 -4.84
CA HIS A 47 -4.66 12.32 -4.48
C HIS A 47 -3.85 12.85 -5.67
N GLN A 48 -3.92 12.19 -6.83
CA GLN A 48 -3.24 12.59 -8.06
C GLN A 48 -4.18 12.40 -9.26
N LEU A 49 -4.82 13.48 -9.72
CA LEU A 49 -5.89 13.40 -10.72
C LEU A 49 -5.42 12.98 -12.13
N ASP A 50 -4.23 13.42 -12.55
CA ASP A 50 -3.66 13.12 -13.87
C ASP A 50 -2.64 11.97 -13.78
N MET A 51 -3.01 10.91 -13.03
CA MET A 51 -2.13 9.79 -12.79
C MET A 51 -1.89 8.96 -14.06
N GLU A 52 -0.61 8.62 -14.30
CA GLU A 52 -0.23 7.70 -15.35
C GLU A 52 -0.87 6.32 -15.12
N VAL A 53 -1.36 5.73 -16.20
CA VAL A 53 -2.06 4.44 -16.15
C VAL A 53 -1.18 3.32 -15.62
N ASP A 54 0.13 3.41 -15.81
CA ASP A 54 1.12 2.46 -15.30
C ASP A 54 1.17 2.45 -13.77
N VAL A 55 1.05 3.61 -13.12
CA VAL A 55 1.04 3.70 -11.65
C VAL A 55 -0.24 3.09 -11.09
N VAL A 56 -1.39 3.30 -11.75
CA VAL A 56 -2.66 2.66 -11.35
C VAL A 56 -2.60 1.15 -11.53
N ALA A 57 -2.01 0.67 -12.64
CA ALA A 57 -1.78 -0.75 -12.87
C ALA A 57 -0.83 -1.36 -11.82
N ALA A 58 0.27 -0.67 -11.50
CA ALA A 58 1.19 -1.07 -10.44
C ALA A 58 0.49 -1.11 -9.07
N ALA A 59 -0.36 -0.14 -8.75
CA ALA A 59 -1.15 -0.14 -7.51
C ALA A 59 -2.08 -1.37 -7.40
N LEU A 60 -2.66 -1.81 -8.51
CA LEU A 60 -3.49 -3.04 -8.53
C LEU A 60 -2.68 -4.33 -8.39
N LEU A 61 -1.39 -4.28 -8.70
CA LEU A 61 -0.52 -5.46 -8.79
C LEU A 61 0.66 -5.42 -7.79
N HIS A 62 0.72 -4.46 -6.86
CA HIS A 62 1.89 -4.28 -5.99
C HIS A 62 2.19 -5.50 -5.11
N ASP A 63 1.18 -6.27 -4.76
CA ASP A 63 1.32 -7.56 -4.06
C ASP A 63 1.55 -8.75 -5.03
N ALA A 64 1.71 -8.48 -6.34
CA ALA A 64 1.89 -9.54 -7.34
C ALA A 64 3.03 -10.54 -7.01
N PRO A 65 4.18 -10.13 -6.47
CA PRO A 65 5.23 -11.06 -6.06
C PRO A 65 4.75 -12.14 -5.09
N GLU A 66 3.82 -11.81 -4.19
CA GLU A 66 3.32 -12.74 -3.17
C GLU A 66 2.29 -13.75 -3.72
N PHE A 67 1.47 -13.32 -4.70
CA PHE A 67 0.32 -14.09 -5.19
C PHE A 67 0.49 -14.61 -6.61
N ALA A 68 1.58 -14.26 -7.30
CA ALA A 68 1.86 -14.76 -8.64
C ALA A 68 2.16 -16.26 -8.61
N PRO A 69 1.76 -17.02 -9.65
CA PRO A 69 2.14 -18.42 -9.77
C PRO A 69 3.65 -18.61 -9.72
N VAL A 70 4.15 -19.52 -8.88
CA VAL A 70 5.60 -19.76 -8.68
C VAL A 70 6.32 -20.11 -9.99
N SER A 71 5.62 -20.73 -10.94
CA SER A 71 6.19 -21.08 -12.26
C SER A 71 6.24 -19.91 -13.25
N LEU A 72 5.76 -18.72 -12.86
CA LEU A 72 5.70 -17.57 -13.74
C LEU A 72 7.02 -16.78 -13.70
N GLU A 73 7.60 -16.51 -14.87
CA GLU A 73 8.68 -15.54 -15.03
C GLU A 73 8.11 -14.12 -14.83
N LEU A 74 7.91 -13.73 -13.57
CA LEU A 74 7.14 -12.55 -13.18
C LEU A 74 7.65 -11.26 -13.85
N ASP A 75 8.95 -11.01 -13.86
CA ASP A 75 9.52 -9.80 -14.46
C ASP A 75 9.22 -9.70 -15.94
N ARG A 76 9.38 -10.82 -16.65
CA ARG A 76 9.04 -10.89 -18.07
C ARG A 76 7.55 -10.66 -18.29
N PHE A 77 6.72 -11.35 -17.53
CA PHE A 77 5.27 -11.20 -17.62
C PHE A 77 4.83 -9.74 -17.41
N LEU A 78 5.34 -9.08 -16.36
CA LEU A 78 4.99 -7.69 -16.07
C LEU A 78 5.46 -6.74 -17.17
N THR A 79 6.67 -6.95 -17.70
CA THR A 79 7.23 -6.11 -18.77
C THR A 79 6.47 -6.29 -20.07
N ASP A 80 6.23 -7.55 -20.49
CA ASP A 80 5.62 -7.87 -21.79
C ASP A 80 4.12 -7.54 -21.82
N ARG A 81 3.44 -7.70 -20.69
CA ARG A 81 1.98 -7.50 -20.63
C ARG A 81 1.58 -6.07 -20.27
N PHE A 82 2.37 -5.40 -19.47
CA PHE A 82 2.09 -4.05 -18.98
C PHE A 82 3.18 -3.08 -19.46
N SER A 83 4.25 -2.93 -18.67
CA SER A 83 5.39 -2.09 -19.06
C SER A 83 6.61 -2.34 -18.16
N ALA A 84 7.77 -1.81 -18.58
CA ALA A 84 8.96 -1.78 -17.74
C ALA A 84 8.73 -0.92 -16.47
N GLU A 85 7.90 0.11 -16.55
CA GLU A 85 7.57 0.98 -15.43
C GLU A 85 6.70 0.25 -14.39
N VAL A 86 5.66 -0.46 -14.81
CA VAL A 86 4.85 -1.31 -13.91
C VAL A 86 5.72 -2.31 -13.18
N ARG A 87 6.61 -3.02 -13.91
CA ARG A 87 7.57 -3.95 -13.29
C ARG A 87 8.45 -3.25 -12.27
N ARG A 88 9.03 -2.08 -12.62
CA ARG A 88 9.92 -1.31 -11.75
C ARG A 88 9.23 -0.91 -10.44
N LEU A 89 8.02 -0.39 -10.53
CA LEU A 89 7.24 0.03 -9.37
C LEU A 89 6.88 -1.15 -8.46
N ILE A 90 6.45 -2.28 -9.03
CA ILE A 90 6.14 -3.51 -8.26
C ILE A 90 7.39 -4.01 -7.53
N ARG A 91 8.57 -4.02 -8.19
CA ARG A 91 9.82 -4.43 -7.54
C ARG A 91 10.27 -3.46 -6.46
N GLY A 92 10.03 -2.15 -6.64
CA GLY A 92 10.27 -1.15 -5.60
C GLY A 92 9.41 -1.40 -4.36
N MET A 93 8.11 -1.65 -4.54
CA MET A 93 7.19 -2.01 -3.46
C MET A 93 7.60 -3.31 -2.76
N GLN A 94 7.94 -4.36 -3.53
CA GLN A 94 8.44 -5.60 -2.97
C GLN A 94 9.68 -5.38 -2.10
N SER A 95 10.65 -4.61 -2.58
CA SER A 95 11.88 -4.32 -1.81
C SER A 95 11.58 -3.64 -0.48
N GLU A 96 10.55 -2.77 -0.45
CA GLU A 96 10.10 -2.10 0.76
C GLU A 96 9.41 -3.07 1.74
N HIS A 97 8.53 -3.95 1.24
CA HIS A 97 7.87 -4.98 2.04
C HIS A 97 8.90 -5.98 2.61
N ASP A 98 9.80 -6.48 1.79
CA ASP A 98 10.88 -7.40 2.21
C ASP A 98 11.79 -6.77 3.29
N ALA A 99 12.05 -5.46 3.20
CA ALA A 99 12.84 -4.74 4.20
C ALA A 99 12.06 -4.59 5.52
N MET A 100 10.75 -4.36 5.45
CA MET A 100 9.90 -4.29 6.63
C MET A 100 9.78 -5.64 7.34
N ASP A 101 9.68 -6.74 6.59
CA ASP A 101 9.65 -8.10 7.13
C ASP A 101 10.96 -8.51 7.79
N ARG A 102 12.09 -7.94 7.35
CA ARG A 102 13.39 -8.11 8.00
C ARG A 102 13.64 -7.19 9.20
N GLU A 103 12.65 -6.39 9.59
CA GLU A 103 12.78 -5.36 10.64
C GLU A 103 13.82 -4.26 10.31
N GLU A 104 14.11 -4.07 9.04
CA GLU A 104 15.02 -3.04 8.49
C GLU A 104 14.27 -2.10 7.54
N PRO A 105 13.17 -1.44 7.99
CA PRO A 105 12.30 -0.70 7.09
C PRO A 105 13.05 0.44 6.38
N LEU A 106 12.84 0.56 5.08
CA LEU A 106 13.47 1.56 4.23
C LEU A 106 12.45 2.62 3.76
N ILE A 107 12.98 3.81 3.44
CA ILE A 107 12.24 4.85 2.73
C ILE A 107 12.72 4.81 1.28
N PRO A 108 11.82 4.69 0.28
CA PRO A 108 12.20 4.75 -1.13
C PRO A 108 12.90 6.06 -1.49
N ASP A 109 13.57 6.08 -2.64
CA ASP A 109 14.19 7.30 -3.14
C ASP A 109 13.13 8.39 -3.31
N LEU A 110 13.34 9.52 -2.63
CA LEU A 110 12.42 10.66 -2.66
C LEU A 110 12.30 11.31 -4.05
N ALA A 111 13.28 11.10 -4.92
CA ALA A 111 13.24 11.54 -6.31
C ALA A 111 12.32 10.66 -7.18
N ASP A 112 12.01 9.43 -6.74
CA ASP A 112 11.07 8.53 -7.41
C ASP A 112 9.63 8.86 -6.99
N SER A 113 9.05 9.87 -7.60
CA SER A 113 7.71 10.37 -7.26
C SER A 113 6.61 9.32 -7.42
N HIS A 114 6.71 8.42 -8.41
CA HIS A 114 5.72 7.36 -8.62
C HIS A 114 5.79 6.30 -7.53
N LEU A 115 6.99 5.84 -7.18
CA LEU A 115 7.17 4.87 -6.11
C LEU A 115 6.78 5.47 -4.75
N MET A 116 7.16 6.72 -4.48
CA MET A 116 6.77 7.44 -3.25
C MET A 116 5.27 7.60 -3.12
N LEU A 117 4.58 7.93 -4.22
CA LEU A 117 3.12 8.04 -4.24
C LEU A 117 2.47 6.70 -3.92
N LEU A 118 2.92 5.63 -4.59
CA LEU A 118 2.39 4.28 -4.42
C LEU A 118 2.61 3.76 -3.00
N SER A 119 3.84 3.84 -2.49
CA SER A 119 4.24 3.46 -1.15
C SER A 119 3.46 4.23 -0.05
N THR A 120 3.27 5.54 -0.25
CA THR A 120 2.51 6.34 0.72
C THR A 120 1.02 5.98 0.71
N ALA A 121 0.43 5.75 -0.47
CA ALA A 121 -0.96 5.33 -0.60
C ALA A 121 -1.20 3.96 0.05
N ASP A 122 -0.28 3.02 -0.14
CA ASP A 122 -0.32 1.71 0.50
C ASP A 122 -0.32 1.84 2.03
N LYS A 123 0.59 2.60 2.62
CA LYS A 123 0.64 2.84 4.07
C LYS A 123 -0.64 3.47 4.61
N VAL A 124 -1.21 4.46 3.90
CA VAL A 124 -2.49 5.07 4.30
C VAL A 124 -3.61 4.02 4.31
N VAL A 125 -3.69 3.17 3.30
CA VAL A 125 -4.72 2.12 3.18
C VAL A 125 -4.53 1.04 4.26
N ALA A 126 -3.30 0.57 4.45
CA ALA A 126 -2.97 -0.46 5.44
C ALA A 126 -3.28 0.01 6.87
N LEU A 127 -2.82 1.22 7.25
CA LEU A 127 -3.02 1.77 8.59
C LEU A 127 -4.50 2.09 8.87
N ARG A 128 -5.25 2.63 7.89
CA ARG A 128 -6.70 2.82 8.02
C ARG A 128 -7.44 1.49 8.17
N SER A 129 -7.02 0.46 7.44
CA SER A 129 -7.60 -0.88 7.57
C SER A 129 -7.37 -1.45 8.96
N LEU A 130 -6.17 -1.26 9.50
CA LEU A 130 -5.79 -1.70 10.84
C LEU A 130 -6.61 -1.03 11.93
N LEU A 131 -6.74 0.31 11.90
CA LEU A 131 -7.56 1.07 12.86
C LEU A 131 -9.01 0.61 12.83
N ARG A 132 -9.58 0.47 11.64
CA ARG A 132 -10.96 -0.02 11.51
C ARG A 132 -11.14 -1.43 12.09
N ARG A 133 -10.14 -2.31 11.99
CA ARG A 133 -10.20 -3.64 12.60
C ARG A 133 -10.09 -3.58 14.11
N ALA A 134 -9.26 -2.67 14.63
CA ALA A 134 -9.19 -2.42 16.06
C ALA A 134 -10.54 -1.98 16.63
N ASP A 135 -11.20 -1.03 15.98
CA ASP A 135 -12.55 -0.57 16.36
C ASP A 135 -13.58 -1.70 16.33
N LEU A 136 -13.57 -2.51 15.27
CA LEU A 136 -14.51 -3.63 15.10
C LEU A 136 -14.24 -4.79 16.09
N SER A 137 -13.05 -4.86 16.70
CA SER A 137 -12.71 -5.89 17.68
C SER A 137 -13.42 -5.71 19.03
N GLY A 138 -13.94 -4.52 19.30
CA GLY A 138 -14.58 -4.14 20.56
C GLY A 138 -13.60 -3.87 21.71
N ASP A 139 -12.30 -4.21 21.56
CA ASP A 139 -11.24 -3.92 22.52
C ASP A 139 -9.95 -3.51 21.79
N VAL A 140 -9.86 -2.20 21.56
CA VAL A 140 -8.73 -1.57 20.84
C VAL A 140 -7.40 -1.83 21.56
N THR A 141 -7.40 -1.76 22.89
CA THR A 141 -6.19 -1.97 23.70
C THR A 141 -5.68 -3.40 23.54
N ALA A 142 -6.54 -4.40 23.73
CA ALA A 142 -6.17 -5.81 23.55
C ALA A 142 -5.79 -6.11 22.10
N PHE A 143 -6.42 -5.45 21.11
CA PHE A 143 -6.08 -5.59 19.69
C PHE A 143 -4.61 -5.19 19.44
N PHE A 144 -4.19 -4.03 19.93
CA PHE A 144 -2.82 -3.53 19.72
C PHE A 144 -1.79 -4.19 20.64
N ALA A 145 -2.18 -4.61 21.87
CA ALA A 145 -1.28 -5.34 22.76
C ALA A 145 -0.73 -6.63 22.15
N ARG A 146 -1.49 -7.26 21.25
CA ARG A 146 -1.08 -8.48 20.51
C ARG A 146 -0.27 -8.19 19.23
N ARG A 147 0.00 -6.91 18.92
CA ARG A 147 0.69 -6.45 17.69
C ARG A 147 1.91 -5.59 18.01
N ARG A 148 2.72 -6.04 18.97
CA ARG A 148 3.94 -5.34 19.39
C ARG A 148 4.86 -4.93 18.23
N PRO A 149 5.18 -5.79 17.25
CA PRO A 149 6.05 -5.41 16.12
C PRO A 149 5.54 -4.19 15.37
N LEU A 150 4.23 -4.02 15.23
CA LEU A 150 3.65 -2.83 14.62
C LEU A 150 3.91 -1.57 15.46
N LEU A 151 3.84 -1.67 16.80
CA LEU A 151 4.09 -0.53 17.69
C LEU A 151 5.54 -0.07 17.57
N ASP A 152 6.47 -0.99 17.37
CA ASP A 152 7.88 -0.69 17.17
C ASP A 152 8.12 0.07 15.84
N LEU A 153 7.27 -0.12 14.84
CA LEU A 153 7.32 0.60 13.56
C LEU A 153 6.74 2.03 13.60
N LEU A 154 6.07 2.45 14.69
CA LEU A 154 5.46 3.80 14.74
C LEU A 154 6.49 4.92 14.55
N ALA A 155 7.68 4.78 15.11
CA ALA A 155 8.75 5.75 14.95
C ALA A 155 9.22 5.84 13.48
N PHE A 156 9.31 4.71 12.80
CA PHE A 156 9.62 4.65 11.38
C PHE A 156 8.53 5.35 10.56
N PHE A 157 7.25 5.02 10.76
CA PHE A 157 6.15 5.66 10.01
C PHE A 157 6.11 7.18 10.21
N ARG A 158 6.40 7.67 11.40
CA ARG A 158 6.52 9.12 11.65
C ARG A 158 7.71 9.73 10.92
N THR A 159 8.84 9.04 10.86
CA THR A 159 10.00 9.47 10.09
C THR A 159 9.69 9.47 8.60
N TYR A 160 9.09 8.39 8.08
CA TYR A 160 8.64 8.28 6.70
C TYR A 160 7.73 9.46 6.31
N GLN A 161 6.70 9.74 7.11
CA GLN A 161 5.75 10.84 6.87
C GLN A 161 6.48 12.19 6.75
N ARG A 162 7.36 12.51 7.71
CA ARG A 162 8.11 13.77 7.67
C ARG A 162 9.04 13.89 6.48
N THR A 163 9.71 12.80 6.12
CA THR A 163 10.67 12.77 5.02
C THR A 163 9.97 12.81 3.66
N SER A 164 8.77 12.24 3.55
CA SER A 164 7.99 12.24 2.30
C SER A 164 7.30 13.58 1.99
N ILE A 165 7.31 14.55 2.91
CA ILE A 165 6.75 15.89 2.66
C ILE A 165 7.46 16.52 1.45
N GLY A 166 6.68 16.91 0.44
CA GLY A 166 7.17 17.47 -0.82
C GLY A 166 7.51 16.44 -1.90
N ALA A 167 7.70 15.17 -1.53
CA ALA A 167 7.87 14.07 -2.51
C ALA A 167 6.54 13.46 -2.97
N VAL A 168 5.46 13.73 -2.24
CA VAL A 168 4.10 13.26 -2.57
C VAL A 168 3.11 14.43 -2.56
N PRO A 169 1.91 14.29 -3.16
CA PRO A 169 0.86 15.30 -3.07
C PRO A 169 0.55 15.68 -1.62
N ALA A 170 0.38 16.98 -1.35
CA ALA A 170 0.12 17.48 0.00
C ALA A 170 -1.11 16.83 0.66
N SER A 171 -2.16 16.55 -0.12
CA SER A 171 -3.36 15.87 0.36
C SER A 171 -3.07 14.43 0.83
N LEU A 172 -2.17 13.70 0.16
CA LEU A 172 -1.77 12.35 0.56
C LEU A 172 -0.87 12.38 1.81
N SER A 173 0.06 13.34 1.88
CA SER A 173 0.90 13.56 3.07
C SER A 173 0.04 13.87 4.31
N LEU A 174 -0.98 14.73 4.17
CA LEU A 174 -1.95 15.02 5.23
C LEU A 174 -2.79 13.78 5.62
N ALA A 175 -3.17 12.95 4.64
CA ALA A 175 -3.89 11.72 4.91
C ALA A 175 -3.05 10.72 5.72
N LEU A 176 -1.75 10.62 5.44
CA LEU A 176 -0.82 9.80 6.21
C LEU A 176 -0.63 10.36 7.63
N ASP A 177 -0.45 11.68 7.77
CA ASP A 177 -0.31 12.32 9.09
C ASP A 177 -1.55 12.08 9.96
N ALA A 178 -2.76 12.24 9.41
CA ALA A 178 -4.01 12.01 10.11
C ALA A 178 -4.12 10.56 10.63
N VAL A 179 -3.89 9.57 9.77
CA VAL A 179 -3.99 8.17 10.18
C VAL A 179 -2.92 7.79 11.23
N LEU A 180 -1.74 8.39 11.18
CA LEU A 180 -0.71 8.20 12.19
C LEU A 180 -1.06 8.88 13.52
N ALA A 181 -1.78 10.00 13.50
CA ALA A 181 -2.30 10.63 14.70
C ALA A 181 -3.37 9.74 15.38
N ASP A 182 -4.31 9.21 14.59
CA ASP A 182 -5.33 8.28 15.07
C ASP A 182 -4.69 7.01 15.66
N LEU A 183 -3.66 6.46 14.99
CA LEU A 183 -2.94 5.28 15.46
C LEU A 183 -2.20 5.55 16.78
N ALA A 184 -1.55 6.70 16.91
CA ALA A 184 -0.88 7.08 18.16
C ALA A 184 -1.89 7.23 19.32
N GLN A 185 -3.07 7.78 19.06
CA GLN A 185 -4.14 7.88 20.04
C GLN A 185 -4.65 6.47 20.44
N ALA A 186 -4.93 5.61 19.46
CA ALA A 186 -5.43 4.26 19.69
C ALA A 186 -4.45 3.37 20.47
N THR A 187 -3.14 3.63 20.32
CA THR A 187 -2.08 2.84 20.98
C THR A 187 -1.55 3.45 22.28
N ALA A 188 -1.98 4.65 22.67
CA ALA A 188 -1.46 5.37 23.83
C ALA A 188 -1.56 4.60 25.15
N ALA A 189 -2.62 3.78 25.32
CA ALA A 189 -2.80 2.95 26.51
C ALA A 189 -1.87 1.72 26.54
N VAL A 190 -1.44 1.22 25.38
CA VAL A 190 -0.56 0.04 25.24
C VAL A 190 0.91 0.42 25.37
N SER A 191 1.26 1.67 25.01
CA SER A 191 2.62 2.19 24.99
C SER A 191 3.10 2.73 26.35
N ARG A 192 2.23 2.76 27.36
CA ARG A 192 2.64 3.10 28.74
C ARG A 192 3.31 1.89 29.37
N PRO A 193 4.55 2.04 29.90
CA PRO A 193 5.26 0.99 30.62
C PRO A 193 4.55 0.57 31.91
#